data_0928f406092c91d60b9808432c1c83c4
#
_entry.id   0928f406092c91d60b9808432c1c83c4
#
_cell.length_a   1.000
_cell.length_b   1.000
_cell.length_c   1.000
_cell.angle_alpha   90.00
_cell.angle_beta   90.00
_cell.angle_gamma   90.00
#
_symmetry.space_group_name_H-M   'P 1'
#
loop_
_entity.id
_entity.type
_entity.pdbx_description
1 polymer ?
#
loop_
_entity_poly.entity_id
_entity_poly.type
_entity_poly.pdbx_seq_one_letter_code
_entity_poly.pdbx_strand_id
1 'polypeptide(L)'
;MKTILTLFLLMLLSASYVSASDMIIGGETVYQVVKGDTLEGIGAKLGVKWQRLVQENSLDLNRALKIGLKLRVNNRRIVPKVSDNGLIINIPDRMLYFLKNGRLETAFPVGLGTPLWRGSTKWRTPEGKFKIVNKQKNPPWFVPESIQEEMELEGKPVDIIVPPGPDNPLGRYILRTSIQGIEIHETIWPTSVYQFRSHGCIRVLPEHMEKLFRDIEPEATGEIIYNPVKLAVSKEGRVFLEVHRDIYSKLNDLENETKKLIRKAAVEKKINWQKVNAALKDKSGIAEDVSL
;
A
#
# COMPACT_ATOMS: atom_id res chain seq x y z
N MET A 1 18.94 -27.13 69.87
CA MET A 1 18.66 -27.28 68.43
C MET A 1 17.67 -26.22 68.04
N LYS A 2 18.10 -25.13 67.35
CA LYS A 2 17.24 -24.07 66.89
C LYS A 2 17.12 -24.24 65.34
N THR A 3 15.89 -24.61 64.91
CA THR A 3 15.58 -24.80 63.50
C THR A 3 15.30 -23.42 62.87
N ILE A 4 16.14 -22.97 61.94
CA ILE A 4 15.94 -21.74 61.17
C ILE A 4 15.07 -22.10 59.96
N LEU A 5 13.85 -21.55 59.91
CA LEU A 5 12.93 -21.70 58.79
C LEU A 5 13.23 -20.56 57.79
N THR A 6 13.87 -20.91 56.69
CA THR A 6 14.17 -19.93 55.59
C THR A 6 12.96 -19.81 54.67
N LEU A 7 12.29 -18.67 54.77
CA LEU A 7 11.15 -18.31 53.90
C LEU A 7 11.67 -17.86 52.53
N PHE A 8 11.51 -18.69 51.51
CA PHE A 8 11.77 -18.29 50.08
C PHE A 8 10.62 -17.46 49.57
N LEU A 9 10.84 -16.15 49.45
CA LEU A 9 9.86 -15.22 48.81
C LEU A 9 10.03 -15.33 47.28
N LEU A 10 9.12 -16.06 46.60
CA LEU A 10 9.03 -16.10 45.16
C LEU A 10 8.51 -14.74 44.64
N MET A 11 9.40 -13.87 44.17
CA MET A 11 9.02 -12.70 43.39
C MET A 11 8.55 -13.15 42.01
N LEU A 12 7.22 -13.20 41.81
CA LEU A 12 6.62 -13.28 40.49
C LEU A 12 6.89 -11.96 39.74
N LEU A 13 7.92 -11.94 38.92
CA LEU A 13 8.12 -10.91 37.91
C LEU A 13 6.98 -11.03 36.89
N SER A 14 5.94 -10.27 37.07
CA SER A 14 4.95 -10.04 36.02
C SER A 14 5.63 -9.24 34.90
N ALA A 15 6.10 -9.94 33.88
CA ALA A 15 6.51 -9.30 32.64
C ALA A 15 5.28 -8.58 32.05
N SER A 16 5.20 -7.28 32.27
CA SER A 16 4.25 -6.45 31.55
C SER A 16 4.62 -6.48 30.08
N TYR A 17 3.91 -7.28 29.31
CA TYR A 17 3.98 -7.20 27.85
C TYR A 17 3.48 -5.81 27.46
N VAL A 18 4.39 -4.88 27.24
CA VAL A 18 4.08 -3.64 26.54
C VAL A 18 3.74 -4.05 25.11
N SER A 19 2.47 -4.22 24.82
CA SER A 19 1.99 -4.39 23.46
C SER A 19 2.43 -3.16 22.68
N ALA A 20 3.35 -3.31 21.74
CA ALA A 20 3.71 -2.24 20.83
C ALA A 20 2.42 -1.78 20.15
N SER A 21 2.09 -0.49 20.27
CA SER A 21 0.93 0.07 19.58
C SER A 21 1.05 -0.14 18.09
N ASP A 22 -0.07 -0.42 17.44
CA ASP A 22 -0.11 -0.56 16.00
C ASP A 22 0.32 0.73 15.32
N MET A 23 1.04 0.60 14.20
CA MET A 23 1.57 1.76 13.49
C MET A 23 0.49 2.34 12.57
N ILE A 24 0.01 3.53 12.90
CA ILE A 24 -0.93 4.31 12.09
C ILE A 24 -0.16 5.51 11.54
N ILE A 25 -0.24 5.73 10.24
CA ILE A 25 0.46 6.81 9.53
C ILE A 25 -0.54 7.70 8.79
N GLY A 26 -0.06 8.87 8.34
CA GLY A 26 -0.89 9.86 7.67
C GLY A 26 -1.91 10.49 8.60
N GLY A 27 -2.99 10.99 8.02
CA GLY A 27 -4.06 11.66 8.76
C GLY A 27 -4.75 12.73 7.93
N GLU A 28 -5.45 13.63 8.60
CA GLU A 28 -6.08 14.78 7.97
C GLU A 28 -5.04 15.88 7.73
N THR A 29 -5.00 16.38 6.50
CA THR A 29 -4.08 17.43 6.07
C THR A 29 -4.72 18.30 5.00
N VAL A 30 -4.01 19.35 4.60
CA VAL A 30 -4.43 20.25 3.52
C VAL A 30 -3.37 20.21 2.42
N TYR A 31 -3.79 19.87 1.20
CA TYR A 31 -2.96 19.96 0.01
C TYR A 31 -3.28 21.24 -0.76
N GLN A 32 -2.26 22.01 -1.13
CA GLN A 32 -2.44 23.18 -1.99
C GLN A 32 -2.12 22.83 -3.43
N VAL A 33 -3.11 23.00 -4.31
CA VAL A 33 -2.98 22.71 -5.74
C VAL A 33 -1.89 23.57 -6.37
N VAL A 34 -0.99 22.95 -7.12
CA VAL A 34 0.09 23.61 -7.86
C VAL A 34 -0.10 23.47 -9.37
N LYS A 35 0.67 24.22 -10.15
CA LYS A 35 0.62 24.15 -11.61
C LYS A 35 0.93 22.74 -12.12
N GLY A 36 0.08 22.21 -12.99
CA GLY A 36 0.21 20.88 -13.58
C GLY A 36 -0.49 19.77 -12.78
N ASP A 37 -1.04 20.08 -11.60
CA ASP A 37 -1.82 19.10 -10.85
C ASP A 37 -3.13 18.74 -11.58
N THR A 38 -3.46 17.45 -11.49
CA THR A 38 -4.78 16.91 -11.78
C THR A 38 -5.30 16.18 -10.54
N LEU A 39 -6.61 16.00 -10.41
CA LEU A 39 -7.16 15.24 -9.28
C LEU A 39 -6.61 13.82 -9.20
N GLU A 40 -6.42 13.16 -10.34
CA GLU A 40 -5.82 11.84 -10.42
C GLU A 40 -4.35 11.85 -9.98
N GLY A 41 -3.58 12.85 -10.44
CA GLY A 41 -2.18 13.03 -10.04
C GLY A 41 -2.01 13.31 -8.54
N ILE A 42 -2.88 14.16 -7.97
CA ILE A 42 -2.92 14.42 -6.52
C ILE A 42 -3.29 13.14 -5.77
N GLY A 43 -4.29 12.40 -6.25
CA GLY A 43 -4.68 11.10 -5.69
C GLY A 43 -3.53 10.08 -5.71
N ALA A 44 -2.80 10.00 -6.81
CA ALA A 44 -1.62 9.15 -6.97
C ALA A 44 -0.51 9.53 -5.98
N LYS A 45 -0.21 10.83 -5.85
CA LYS A 45 0.82 11.36 -4.96
C LYS A 45 0.51 11.12 -3.47
N LEU A 46 -0.75 11.30 -3.07
CA LEU A 46 -1.17 11.24 -1.67
C LEU A 46 -1.72 9.87 -1.26
N GLY A 47 -1.85 8.94 -2.21
CA GLY A 47 -2.41 7.61 -1.97
C GLY A 47 -3.89 7.62 -1.62
N VAL A 48 -4.67 8.49 -2.21
CA VAL A 48 -6.13 8.57 -2.01
C VAL A 48 -6.88 8.45 -3.34
N LYS A 49 -8.09 7.93 -3.29
CA LYS A 49 -8.95 7.91 -4.48
C LYS A 49 -9.31 9.35 -4.86
N TRP A 50 -9.06 9.77 -6.10
CA TRP A 50 -9.36 11.14 -6.54
C TRP A 50 -10.85 11.49 -6.41
N GLN A 51 -11.76 10.52 -6.57
CA GLN A 51 -13.19 10.70 -6.36
C GLN A 51 -13.50 11.15 -4.93
N ARG A 52 -12.71 10.68 -3.95
CA ARG A 52 -12.84 11.09 -2.57
C ARG A 52 -12.40 12.54 -2.36
N LEU A 53 -11.34 13.00 -3.05
CA LEU A 53 -10.96 14.41 -3.03
C LEU A 53 -12.12 15.30 -3.54
N VAL A 54 -12.82 14.85 -4.57
CA VAL A 54 -14.01 15.55 -5.10
C VAL A 54 -15.11 15.65 -4.05
N GLN A 55 -15.46 14.52 -3.42
CA GLN A 55 -16.54 14.44 -2.44
C GLN A 55 -16.23 15.26 -1.18
N GLU A 56 -15.05 15.09 -0.61
CA GLU A 56 -14.63 15.75 0.65
C GLU A 56 -14.48 17.27 0.51
N ASN A 57 -14.25 17.76 -0.73
CA ASN A 57 -14.07 19.17 -1.02
C ASN A 57 -15.21 19.77 -1.84
N SER A 58 -16.29 19.01 -2.11
CA SER A 58 -17.45 19.46 -2.90
C SER A 58 -17.04 20.08 -4.23
N LEU A 59 -16.08 19.43 -4.94
CA LEU A 59 -15.57 19.97 -6.20
C LEU A 59 -16.53 19.74 -7.35
N ASP A 60 -16.65 20.75 -8.21
CA ASP A 60 -17.38 20.66 -9.48
C ASP A 60 -16.41 20.16 -10.57
N LEU A 61 -16.65 18.94 -11.08
CA LEU A 61 -15.81 18.32 -12.13
C LEU A 61 -15.90 19.05 -13.49
N ASN A 62 -16.90 19.90 -13.70
CA ASN A 62 -17.02 20.70 -14.91
C ASN A 62 -16.13 21.96 -14.86
N ARG A 63 -15.46 22.20 -13.74
CA ARG A 63 -14.56 23.34 -13.56
C ARG A 63 -13.12 22.89 -13.47
N ALA A 64 -12.22 23.67 -14.06
CA ALA A 64 -10.79 23.43 -13.95
C ALA A 64 -10.33 23.55 -12.49
N LEU A 65 -9.41 22.68 -12.10
CA LEU A 65 -8.79 22.71 -10.79
C LEU A 65 -7.92 23.98 -10.65
N LYS A 66 -8.29 24.88 -9.75
CA LYS A 66 -7.61 26.18 -9.61
C LYS A 66 -6.29 26.03 -8.85
N ILE A 67 -5.20 26.60 -9.38
CA ILE A 67 -3.92 26.73 -8.68
C ILE A 67 -4.14 27.52 -7.38
N GLY A 68 -3.54 27.05 -6.29
CA GLY A 68 -3.69 27.65 -4.96
C GLY A 68 -4.91 27.16 -4.18
N LEU A 69 -5.83 26.41 -4.80
CA LEU A 69 -6.96 25.81 -4.10
C LEU A 69 -6.44 24.87 -2.99
N LYS A 70 -6.98 25.02 -1.80
CA LYS A 70 -6.68 24.15 -0.65
C LYS A 70 -7.69 23.01 -0.59
N LEU A 71 -7.19 21.78 -0.70
CA LEU A 71 -7.97 20.55 -0.61
C LEU A 71 -7.77 19.89 0.75
N ARG A 72 -8.84 19.58 1.44
CA ARG A 72 -8.80 18.68 2.60
C ARG A 72 -8.54 17.27 2.12
N VAL A 73 -7.62 16.59 2.77
CA VAL A 73 -7.21 15.22 2.43
C VAL A 73 -7.07 14.40 3.71
N ASN A 74 -7.69 13.24 3.74
CA ASN A 74 -7.43 12.25 4.76
C ASN A 74 -6.78 11.03 4.09
N ASN A 75 -5.53 10.75 4.47
CA ASN A 75 -4.77 9.61 3.96
C ASN A 75 -4.28 8.68 5.10
N ARG A 76 -4.97 8.69 6.24
CA ARG A 76 -4.65 7.84 7.41
C ARG A 76 -4.67 6.37 7.01
N ARG A 77 -3.63 5.62 7.43
CA ARG A 77 -3.44 4.21 7.09
C ARG A 77 -2.88 3.41 8.24
N ILE A 78 -3.16 2.11 8.21
CA ILE A 78 -2.58 1.12 9.11
C ILE A 78 -1.44 0.42 8.37
N VAL A 79 -0.23 0.46 8.92
CA VAL A 79 0.93 -0.28 8.40
C VAL A 79 0.72 -1.77 8.70
N PRO A 80 0.78 -2.67 7.70
CA PRO A 80 0.64 -4.11 7.94
C PRO A 80 1.78 -4.65 8.82
N LYS A 81 1.43 -5.46 9.82
CA LYS A 81 2.40 -6.19 10.65
C LYS A 81 2.70 -7.56 10.05
N VAL A 82 3.67 -7.62 9.17
CA VAL A 82 4.09 -8.87 8.48
C VAL A 82 5.54 -9.17 8.76
N SER A 83 6.39 -8.14 8.76
CA SER A 83 7.83 -8.25 8.98
C SER A 83 8.35 -6.98 9.66
N ASP A 84 9.43 -7.12 10.42
CA ASP A 84 10.15 -6.00 11.02
C ASP A 84 11.20 -5.39 10.05
N ASN A 85 11.50 -6.08 8.95
CA ASN A 85 12.49 -5.64 7.97
C ASN A 85 12.04 -5.93 6.55
N GLY A 86 12.48 -5.07 5.62
CA GLY A 86 12.28 -5.24 4.19
C GLY A 86 11.04 -4.52 3.65
N LEU A 87 10.62 -4.93 2.47
CA LEU A 87 9.52 -4.32 1.75
C LEU A 87 8.23 -5.09 1.98
N ILE A 88 7.14 -4.38 2.27
CA ILE A 88 5.79 -4.93 2.29
C ILE A 88 4.99 -4.21 1.21
N ILE A 89 4.40 -4.95 0.29
CA ILE A 89 3.49 -4.40 -0.72
C ILE A 89 2.12 -5.00 -0.48
N ASN A 90 1.16 -4.19 -0.06
CA ASN A 90 -0.19 -4.67 0.14
C ASN A 90 -1.06 -4.34 -1.08
N ILE A 91 -1.54 -5.37 -1.76
CA ILE A 91 -2.26 -5.23 -3.02
C ILE A 91 -3.53 -4.37 -2.87
N PRO A 92 -4.46 -4.64 -1.94
CA PRO A 92 -5.71 -3.89 -1.87
C PRO A 92 -5.53 -2.40 -1.57
N ASP A 93 -4.52 -2.02 -0.79
CA ASP A 93 -4.28 -0.61 -0.46
C ASP A 93 -3.34 0.10 -1.44
N ARG A 94 -2.68 -0.65 -2.34
CA ARG A 94 -1.73 -0.11 -3.33
C ARG A 94 -0.64 0.73 -2.69
N MET A 95 -0.10 0.24 -1.57
CA MET A 95 0.98 0.87 -0.85
C MET A 95 2.20 -0.05 -0.77
N LEU A 96 3.36 0.56 -0.82
CA LEU A 96 4.62 -0.05 -0.44
C LEU A 96 5.07 0.55 0.89
N TYR A 97 5.47 -0.31 1.81
CA TYR A 97 6.04 0.04 3.11
C TYR A 97 7.45 -0.52 3.19
N PHE A 98 8.41 0.30 3.58
CA PHE A 98 9.78 -0.14 3.82
C PHE A 98 10.11 0.00 5.30
N LEU A 99 10.45 -1.13 5.93
CA LEU A 99 10.75 -1.23 7.35
C LEU A 99 12.22 -1.62 7.57
N LYS A 100 12.81 -1.05 8.62
CA LYS A 100 14.12 -1.44 9.17
C LYS A 100 14.02 -1.52 10.69
N ASN A 101 14.36 -2.67 11.27
CA ASN A 101 14.35 -2.91 12.73
C ASN A 101 13.00 -2.51 13.39
N GLY A 102 11.89 -2.92 12.78
CA GLY A 102 10.55 -2.62 13.26
C GLY A 102 10.11 -1.15 13.10
N ARG A 103 10.92 -0.31 12.47
CA ARG A 103 10.59 1.10 12.19
C ARG A 103 10.25 1.30 10.72
N LEU A 104 9.24 2.10 10.46
CA LEU A 104 8.89 2.50 9.11
C LEU A 104 9.85 3.57 8.61
N GLU A 105 10.64 3.25 7.60
CA GLU A 105 11.55 4.20 6.93
C GLU A 105 10.81 5.05 5.90
N THR A 106 9.90 4.42 5.16
CA THR A 106 9.06 5.12 4.18
C THR A 106 7.82 4.29 3.84
N ALA A 107 6.76 4.99 3.43
CA ALA A 107 5.57 4.40 2.83
C ALA A 107 5.09 5.31 1.70
N PHE A 108 4.70 4.73 0.57
CA PHE A 108 4.22 5.50 -0.57
C PHE A 108 3.28 4.67 -1.46
N PRO A 109 2.43 5.35 -2.25
CA PRO A 109 1.52 4.70 -3.19
C PRO A 109 2.26 4.02 -4.34
N VAL A 110 1.69 2.91 -4.82
CA VAL A 110 2.20 2.16 -5.98
C VAL A 110 1.07 1.84 -6.96
N GLY A 111 1.43 1.70 -8.23
CA GLY A 111 0.55 1.13 -9.24
C GLY A 111 0.76 -0.38 -9.34
N LEU A 112 -0.32 -1.14 -9.49
CA LEU A 112 -0.30 -2.60 -9.46
C LEU A 112 -1.02 -3.21 -10.67
N GLY A 113 -0.91 -4.52 -10.81
CA GLY A 113 -1.49 -5.30 -11.89
C GLY A 113 -3.01 -5.19 -11.97
N THR A 114 -3.53 -5.14 -13.22
CA THR A 114 -4.97 -5.10 -13.43
C THR A 114 -5.66 -6.37 -12.94
N PRO A 115 -6.85 -6.26 -12.31
CA PRO A 115 -7.57 -7.42 -11.80
C PRO A 115 -8.06 -8.36 -12.90
N LEU A 116 -8.35 -7.80 -14.08
CA LEU A 116 -8.87 -8.56 -15.21
C LEU A 116 -8.50 -7.87 -16.53
N TRP A 117 -7.97 -8.62 -17.49
CA TRP A 117 -7.74 -8.17 -18.84
C TRP A 117 -8.28 -9.20 -19.83
N ARG A 118 -9.25 -8.83 -20.66
CA ARG A 118 -9.93 -9.70 -21.63
C ARG A 118 -10.35 -11.06 -21.03
N GLY A 119 -10.89 -11.04 -19.81
CA GLY A 119 -11.30 -12.26 -19.09
C GLY A 119 -10.15 -13.02 -18.40
N SER A 120 -8.89 -12.60 -18.55
CA SER A 120 -7.73 -13.24 -17.94
C SER A 120 -7.24 -12.50 -16.70
N THR A 121 -6.73 -13.24 -15.73
CA THR A 121 -6.09 -12.73 -14.50
C THR A 121 -4.57 -12.71 -14.59
N LYS A 122 -4.00 -13.00 -15.76
CA LYS A 122 -2.54 -13.15 -15.97
C LYS A 122 -1.71 -11.92 -15.57
N TRP A 123 -2.34 -10.74 -15.55
CA TRP A 123 -1.65 -9.49 -15.23
C TRP A 123 -1.89 -9.02 -13.79
N ARG A 124 -2.41 -9.86 -12.92
CA ARG A 124 -2.46 -9.55 -11.49
C ARG A 124 -1.05 -9.54 -10.90
N THR A 125 -0.79 -8.62 -9.99
CA THR A 125 0.40 -8.70 -9.13
C THR A 125 0.22 -9.91 -8.21
N PRO A 126 1.14 -10.91 -8.23
CA PRO A 126 1.03 -12.11 -7.40
C PRO A 126 1.40 -11.80 -5.94
N GLU A 127 0.86 -12.59 -5.01
CA GLU A 127 1.35 -12.63 -3.63
C GLU A 127 2.60 -13.51 -3.55
N GLY A 128 3.45 -13.22 -2.56
CA GLY A 128 4.60 -14.05 -2.27
C GLY A 128 5.77 -13.28 -1.67
N LYS A 129 6.68 -14.03 -1.09
CA LYS A 129 7.96 -13.50 -0.61
C LYS A 129 8.93 -13.33 -1.78
N PHE A 130 9.73 -12.29 -1.71
CA PHE A 130 10.76 -12.03 -2.73
C PHE A 130 12.03 -11.45 -2.12
N LYS A 131 13.07 -11.44 -2.94
CA LYS A 131 14.32 -10.71 -2.70
C LYS A 131 14.55 -9.74 -3.85
N ILE A 132 15.25 -8.65 -3.57
CA ILE A 132 15.80 -7.77 -4.61
C ILE A 132 17.07 -8.42 -5.16
N VAL A 133 16.99 -8.96 -6.35
CA VAL A 133 18.12 -9.68 -6.99
C VAL A 133 19.03 -8.77 -7.79
N ASN A 134 18.53 -7.61 -8.24
CA ASN A 134 19.33 -6.63 -8.98
C ASN A 134 18.72 -5.23 -8.86
N LYS A 135 19.59 -4.22 -8.94
CA LYS A 135 19.26 -2.80 -9.02
C LYS A 135 19.91 -2.24 -10.30
N GLN A 136 19.14 -1.61 -11.15
CA GLN A 136 19.67 -1.06 -12.41
C GLN A 136 19.18 0.37 -12.64
N LYS A 137 20.11 1.25 -13.03
CA LYS A 137 19.83 2.62 -13.47
C LYS A 137 19.78 2.67 -14.98
N ASN A 138 18.83 3.43 -15.51
CA ASN A 138 18.59 3.58 -16.96
C ASN A 138 18.51 2.21 -17.66
N PRO A 139 17.55 1.34 -17.32
CA PRO A 139 17.43 0.02 -17.92
C PRO A 139 16.90 0.13 -19.35
N PRO A 140 17.36 -0.72 -20.30
CA PRO A 140 16.55 -1.00 -21.47
C PRO A 140 15.33 -1.82 -21.05
N TRP A 141 14.21 -1.63 -21.72
CA TRP A 141 13.02 -2.44 -21.52
C TRP A 141 12.90 -3.49 -22.61
N PHE A 142 13.07 -4.75 -22.23
CA PHE A 142 12.75 -5.88 -23.10
C PHE A 142 11.24 -6.13 -22.95
N VAL A 143 10.51 -5.86 -24.03
CA VAL A 143 9.04 -5.93 -24.00
C VAL A 143 8.60 -7.38 -23.86
N PRO A 144 7.85 -7.74 -22.79
CA PRO A 144 7.35 -9.10 -22.62
C PRO A 144 6.42 -9.52 -23.78
N GLU A 145 6.46 -10.79 -24.18
CA GLU A 145 5.62 -11.34 -25.26
C GLU A 145 4.15 -11.00 -25.09
N SER A 146 3.64 -11.10 -23.86
CA SER A 146 2.24 -10.76 -23.57
C SER A 146 1.87 -9.30 -23.81
N ILE A 147 2.85 -8.39 -23.82
CA ILE A 147 2.66 -6.98 -24.15
C ILE A 147 2.82 -6.79 -25.65
N GLN A 148 3.73 -7.53 -26.30
CA GLN A 148 3.85 -7.55 -27.76
C GLN A 148 2.53 -8.03 -28.40
N GLU A 149 1.94 -9.13 -27.88
CA GLU A 149 0.61 -9.61 -28.28
C GLU A 149 -0.49 -8.53 -28.10
N GLU A 150 -0.44 -7.76 -26.99
CA GLU A 150 -1.38 -6.66 -26.78
C GLU A 150 -1.22 -5.56 -27.82
N MET A 151 0.04 -5.17 -28.12
CA MET A 151 0.35 -4.18 -29.16
C MET A 151 -0.19 -4.62 -30.53
N GLU A 152 0.03 -5.89 -30.91
CA GLU A 152 -0.51 -6.47 -32.14
C GLU A 152 -2.03 -6.40 -32.20
N LEU A 153 -2.69 -6.84 -31.13
CA LEU A 153 -4.16 -6.84 -31.01
C LEU A 153 -4.77 -5.42 -31.05
N GLU A 154 -4.00 -4.42 -30.66
CA GLU A 154 -4.39 -3.01 -30.70
C GLU A 154 -3.97 -2.32 -32.02
N GLY A 155 -3.33 -3.04 -32.95
CA GLY A 155 -2.83 -2.49 -34.23
C GLY A 155 -1.71 -1.49 -34.05
N LYS A 156 -0.95 -1.58 -32.95
CA LYS A 156 0.21 -0.74 -32.67
C LYS A 156 1.49 -1.37 -33.22
N PRO A 157 2.52 -0.57 -33.54
CA PRO A 157 3.85 -1.10 -33.81
C PRO A 157 4.35 -1.94 -32.63
N VAL A 158 4.92 -3.11 -32.91
CA VAL A 158 5.46 -4.01 -31.89
C VAL A 158 6.92 -3.67 -31.63
N ASP A 159 7.20 -3.12 -30.47
CA ASP A 159 8.55 -2.92 -29.99
C ASP A 159 9.03 -4.19 -29.26
N ILE A 160 10.24 -4.65 -29.59
CA ILE A 160 10.89 -5.77 -28.86
C ILE A 160 11.77 -5.23 -27.74
N ILE A 161 12.44 -4.10 -27.97
CA ILE A 161 13.32 -3.44 -27.01
C ILE A 161 13.09 -1.93 -27.09
N VAL A 162 12.84 -1.30 -25.93
CA VAL A 162 12.83 0.15 -25.79
C VAL A 162 14.12 0.56 -25.11
N PRO A 163 14.98 1.41 -25.73
CA PRO A 163 16.23 1.85 -25.13
C PRO A 163 15.98 2.71 -23.88
N PRO A 164 17.00 2.93 -23.04
CA PRO A 164 16.92 3.91 -21.97
C PRO A 164 16.57 5.30 -22.51
N GLY A 165 15.66 6.00 -21.84
CA GLY A 165 15.22 7.34 -22.28
C GLY A 165 13.90 7.76 -21.68
N PRO A 166 13.40 8.96 -22.05
CA PRO A 166 12.17 9.53 -21.52
C PRO A 166 10.91 8.72 -21.89
N ASP A 167 10.96 7.96 -22.98
CA ASP A 167 9.84 7.15 -23.47
C ASP A 167 9.85 5.72 -22.93
N ASN A 168 10.88 5.35 -22.13
CA ASN A 168 10.97 4.02 -21.56
C ASN A 168 10.01 3.86 -20.37
N PRO A 169 9.03 2.93 -20.43
CA PRO A 169 8.04 2.73 -19.38
C PRO A 169 8.60 2.38 -18.01
N LEU A 170 9.83 1.82 -17.96
CA LEU A 170 10.50 1.47 -16.70
C LEU A 170 11.10 2.68 -15.99
N GLY A 171 11.17 3.84 -16.67
CA GLY A 171 11.80 5.04 -16.13
C GLY A 171 13.30 4.91 -15.91
N ARG A 172 13.83 5.65 -14.93
CA ARG A 172 15.28 5.73 -14.66
C ARG A 172 15.79 4.64 -13.73
N TYR A 173 14.93 4.04 -12.90
CA TYR A 173 15.34 3.11 -11.86
C TYR A 173 14.44 1.88 -11.82
N ILE A 174 15.06 0.71 -11.68
CA ILE A 174 14.37 -0.58 -11.53
C ILE A 174 15.03 -1.42 -10.43
N LEU A 175 14.20 -2.11 -9.66
CA LEU A 175 14.58 -3.17 -8.74
C LEU A 175 13.98 -4.47 -9.27
N ARG A 176 14.84 -5.40 -9.65
CA ARG A 176 14.41 -6.74 -10.09
C ARG A 176 14.16 -7.61 -8.88
N THR A 177 13.00 -8.26 -8.86
CA THR A 177 12.65 -9.18 -7.77
C THR A 177 12.92 -10.63 -8.15
N SER A 178 12.98 -11.51 -7.16
CA SER A 178 13.07 -12.95 -7.38
C SER A 178 11.76 -13.59 -7.89
N ILE A 179 10.64 -12.84 -7.92
CA ILE A 179 9.40 -13.29 -8.56
C ILE A 179 9.52 -13.02 -10.05
N GLN A 180 9.49 -14.07 -10.85
CA GLN A 180 9.65 -13.96 -12.30
C GLN A 180 8.62 -12.99 -12.91
N GLY A 181 9.08 -12.04 -13.72
CA GLY A 181 8.25 -11.07 -14.42
C GLY A 181 7.64 -9.96 -13.54
N ILE A 182 8.00 -9.91 -12.26
CA ILE A 182 7.53 -8.88 -11.33
C ILE A 182 8.69 -7.99 -10.90
N GLU A 183 8.60 -6.73 -11.25
CA GLU A 183 9.63 -5.73 -10.99
C GLU A 183 9.03 -4.51 -10.29
N ILE A 184 9.85 -3.79 -9.51
CA ILE A 184 9.51 -2.49 -8.91
C ILE A 184 10.26 -1.44 -9.71
N HIS A 185 9.55 -0.54 -10.36
CA HIS A 185 10.20 0.41 -11.28
C HIS A 185 9.55 1.79 -11.27
N GLU A 186 10.33 2.79 -11.63
CA GLU A 186 9.82 4.13 -11.89
C GLU A 186 8.79 4.09 -13.03
N THR A 187 7.85 5.02 -13.03
CA THR A 187 6.89 5.15 -14.14
C THR A 187 6.95 6.53 -14.77
N ILE A 188 6.83 6.56 -16.11
CA ILE A 188 6.63 7.80 -16.88
C ILE A 188 5.15 8.22 -16.92
N TRP A 189 4.25 7.41 -16.35
CA TRP A 189 2.81 7.68 -16.24
C TRP A 189 2.38 7.84 -14.77
N PRO A 190 2.58 9.01 -14.15
CA PRO A 190 2.30 9.20 -12.72
C PRO A 190 0.86 8.86 -12.31
N THR A 191 -0.12 9.12 -13.17
CA THR A 191 -1.53 8.80 -12.92
C THR A 191 -1.84 7.30 -12.90
N SER A 192 -0.89 6.44 -13.28
CA SER A 192 -1.01 4.99 -13.15
C SER A 192 -0.69 4.50 -11.73
N VAL A 193 -0.06 5.33 -10.91
CA VAL A 193 0.18 5.05 -9.49
C VAL A 193 -1.13 5.18 -8.71
N TYR A 194 -1.27 4.40 -7.67
CA TYR A 194 -2.49 4.21 -6.89
C TYR A 194 -3.67 3.67 -7.73
N GLN A 195 -3.35 2.97 -8.84
CA GLN A 195 -4.29 2.32 -9.75
C GLN A 195 -3.90 0.85 -9.96
N PHE A 196 -4.84 0.06 -10.52
CA PHE A 196 -4.62 -1.31 -10.97
C PHE A 196 -4.56 -1.33 -12.51
N ARG A 197 -3.41 -0.91 -13.08
CA ARG A 197 -3.24 -0.70 -14.53
C ARG A 197 -1.93 -1.28 -15.09
N SER A 198 -1.12 -1.96 -14.29
CA SER A 198 0.08 -2.60 -14.79
C SER A 198 -0.18 -4.03 -15.26
N HIS A 199 0.82 -4.64 -15.88
CA HIS A 199 0.87 -6.04 -16.27
C HIS A 199 1.46 -6.94 -15.16
N GLY A 200 1.31 -6.53 -13.90
CA GLY A 200 1.81 -7.24 -12.72
C GLY A 200 2.92 -6.49 -11.99
N CYS A 201 3.77 -5.76 -12.69
CA CYS A 201 4.85 -4.97 -12.08
C CYS A 201 4.33 -3.86 -11.16
N ILE A 202 5.20 -3.42 -10.24
CA ILE A 202 4.93 -2.41 -9.25
C ILE A 202 5.45 -1.06 -9.75
N ARG A 203 4.55 -0.15 -10.12
CA ARG A 203 4.88 1.20 -10.60
C ARG A 203 5.02 2.17 -9.45
N VAL A 204 6.09 2.95 -9.44
CA VAL A 204 6.44 3.91 -8.39
C VAL A 204 6.64 5.29 -8.99
N LEU A 205 6.19 6.35 -8.29
CA LEU A 205 6.49 7.73 -8.70
C LEU A 205 8.00 8.01 -8.70
N PRO A 206 8.50 8.87 -9.60
CA PRO A 206 9.93 9.13 -9.74
C PRO A 206 10.63 9.49 -8.43
N GLU A 207 10.06 10.40 -7.64
CA GLU A 207 10.62 10.88 -6.37
C GLU A 207 10.73 9.77 -5.32
N HIS A 208 9.76 8.86 -5.30
CA HIS A 208 9.76 7.71 -4.38
C HIS A 208 10.71 6.62 -4.85
N MET A 209 10.77 6.39 -6.16
CA MET A 209 11.64 5.35 -6.73
C MET A 209 13.11 5.71 -6.56
N GLU A 210 13.49 6.96 -6.76
CA GLU A 210 14.86 7.44 -6.56
C GLU A 210 15.31 7.25 -5.11
N LYS A 211 14.45 7.60 -4.14
CA LYS A 211 14.72 7.39 -2.72
C LYS A 211 14.83 5.90 -2.40
N LEU A 212 13.86 5.08 -2.84
CA LEU A 212 13.88 3.65 -2.61
C LEU A 212 15.12 2.99 -3.21
N PHE A 213 15.48 3.35 -4.45
CA PHE A 213 16.66 2.82 -5.13
C PHE A 213 17.95 3.12 -4.37
N ARG A 214 18.08 4.30 -3.76
CA ARG A 214 19.23 4.66 -2.94
C ARG A 214 19.27 3.86 -1.63
N ASP A 215 18.13 3.75 -0.94
CA ASP A 215 18.05 3.31 0.44
C ASP A 215 17.91 1.78 0.61
N ILE A 216 17.54 1.06 -0.49
CA ILE A 216 17.40 -0.40 -0.46
C ILE A 216 18.73 -1.09 -0.80
N GLU A 217 19.09 -2.11 -0.02
CA GLU A 217 20.28 -2.90 -0.28
C GLU A 217 19.97 -4.09 -1.20
N PRO A 218 20.96 -4.59 -1.97
CA PRO A 218 20.86 -5.88 -2.65
C PRO A 218 20.52 -6.98 -1.62
N GLU A 219 19.83 -8.04 -2.05
CA GLU A 219 19.31 -9.15 -1.23
C GLU A 219 18.28 -8.73 -0.16
N ALA A 220 17.86 -7.46 -0.13
CA ALA A 220 16.75 -7.04 0.71
C ALA A 220 15.50 -7.90 0.42
N THR A 221 14.88 -8.37 1.48
CA THR A 221 13.68 -9.19 1.39
C THR A 221 12.43 -8.33 1.28
N GLY A 222 11.37 -8.91 0.74
CA GLY A 222 10.06 -8.31 0.73
C GLY A 222 8.95 -9.34 0.64
N GLU A 223 7.73 -8.87 0.84
CA GLU A 223 6.54 -9.69 0.72
C GLU A 223 5.40 -8.89 0.07
N ILE A 224 4.77 -9.49 -0.93
CA ILE A 224 3.54 -8.98 -1.53
C ILE A 224 2.39 -9.72 -0.85
N ILE A 225 1.51 -8.96 -0.19
CA ILE A 225 0.42 -9.48 0.63
C ILE A 225 -0.94 -9.02 0.11
N TYR A 226 -2.01 -9.66 0.59
CA TYR A 226 -3.38 -9.33 0.24
C TYR A 226 -4.25 -9.14 1.47
N ASN A 227 -4.17 -7.97 2.11
CA ASN A 227 -4.92 -7.62 3.31
C ASN A 227 -5.90 -6.47 3.02
N PRO A 228 -7.13 -6.75 2.55
CA PRO A 228 -8.11 -5.71 2.26
C PRO A 228 -8.76 -5.11 3.52
N VAL A 229 -8.63 -5.78 4.66
CA VAL A 229 -9.09 -5.28 5.97
C VAL A 229 -7.89 -5.23 6.91
N LYS A 230 -7.70 -4.08 7.56
CA LYS A 230 -6.68 -3.90 8.58
C LYS A 230 -7.31 -3.25 9.80
N LEU A 231 -6.88 -3.67 11.00
CA LEU A 231 -7.34 -3.13 12.27
C LEU A 231 -6.12 -2.77 13.12
N ALA A 232 -6.20 -1.64 13.80
CA ALA A 232 -5.15 -1.15 14.66
C ALA A 232 -5.72 -0.54 15.94
N VAL A 233 -4.95 -0.62 17.02
CA VAL A 233 -5.25 0.05 18.28
C VAL A 233 -4.17 1.10 18.54
N SER A 234 -4.57 2.36 18.66
CA SER A 234 -3.64 3.45 18.97
C SER A 234 -3.12 3.37 20.41
N LYS A 235 -2.11 4.19 20.73
CA LYS A 235 -1.55 4.29 22.09
C LYS A 235 -2.59 4.74 23.11
N GLU A 236 -3.54 5.56 22.67
CA GLU A 236 -4.65 6.08 23.47
C GLU A 236 -5.81 5.06 23.59
N GLY A 237 -5.67 3.87 23.02
CA GLY A 237 -6.67 2.81 23.06
C GLY A 237 -7.81 2.97 22.03
N ARG A 238 -7.72 3.93 21.11
CA ARG A 238 -8.71 4.08 20.03
C ARG A 238 -8.52 2.98 18.99
N VAL A 239 -9.62 2.48 18.44
CA VAL A 239 -9.63 1.41 17.46
C VAL A 239 -9.88 2.00 16.08
N PHE A 240 -8.98 1.67 15.14
CA PHE A 240 -9.06 2.09 13.75
C PHE A 240 -9.28 0.89 12.85
N LEU A 241 -10.18 1.04 11.88
CA LEU A 241 -10.50 0.04 10.88
C LEU A 241 -10.27 0.63 9.48
N GLU A 242 -9.46 -0.04 8.68
CA GLU A 242 -9.20 0.32 7.28
C GLU A 242 -9.74 -0.79 6.38
N VAL A 243 -10.65 -0.44 5.48
CA VAL A 243 -11.33 -1.40 4.58
C VAL A 243 -11.13 -0.98 3.13
N HIS A 244 -10.62 -1.89 2.33
CA HIS A 244 -10.48 -1.78 0.87
C HIS A 244 -11.45 -2.72 0.15
N ARG A 245 -11.66 -2.48 -1.14
CA ARG A 245 -12.34 -3.44 -2.01
C ARG A 245 -11.50 -4.70 -2.16
N ASP A 246 -12.13 -5.85 -2.17
CA ASP A 246 -11.51 -7.12 -2.55
C ASP A 246 -11.35 -7.16 -4.08
N ILE A 247 -10.33 -6.44 -4.57
CA ILE A 247 -10.16 -6.14 -5.99
C ILE A 247 -9.84 -7.39 -6.83
N TYR A 248 -9.19 -8.40 -6.24
CA TYR A 248 -8.87 -9.65 -6.93
C TYR A 248 -9.85 -10.77 -6.59
N SER A 249 -10.91 -10.47 -5.84
CA SER A 249 -11.96 -11.43 -5.41
C SER A 249 -11.37 -12.66 -4.72
N LYS A 250 -10.47 -12.43 -3.76
CA LYS A 250 -9.79 -13.48 -2.98
C LYS A 250 -10.50 -13.83 -1.68
N LEU A 251 -11.30 -12.90 -1.17
CA LEU A 251 -12.06 -13.10 0.06
C LEU A 251 -13.54 -13.20 -0.27
N ASN A 252 -14.18 -14.22 0.30
CA ASN A 252 -15.62 -14.42 0.10
C ASN A 252 -16.45 -13.43 0.94
N ASP A 253 -15.91 -12.98 2.08
CA ASP A 253 -16.65 -12.20 3.07
C ASP A 253 -15.75 -11.27 3.88
N LEU A 254 -15.73 -9.99 3.51
CA LEU A 254 -14.99 -8.93 4.22
C LEU A 254 -15.54 -8.69 5.63
N GLU A 255 -16.83 -8.88 5.84
CA GLU A 255 -17.46 -8.69 7.16
C GLU A 255 -16.97 -9.76 8.14
N ASN A 256 -16.95 -11.02 7.72
CA ASN A 256 -16.44 -12.11 8.53
C ASN A 256 -14.93 -11.92 8.84
N GLU A 257 -14.15 -11.47 7.87
CA GLU A 257 -12.74 -11.16 8.10
C GLU A 257 -12.56 -10.01 9.11
N THR A 258 -13.38 -8.96 9.01
CA THR A 258 -13.40 -7.87 9.99
C THR A 258 -13.73 -8.38 11.39
N LYS A 259 -14.75 -9.22 11.53
CA LYS A 259 -15.15 -9.83 12.82
C LYS A 259 -14.03 -10.68 13.42
N LYS A 260 -13.27 -11.43 12.59
CA LYS A 260 -12.10 -12.18 13.05
C LYS A 260 -11.00 -11.28 13.59
N LEU A 261 -10.69 -10.18 12.89
CA LEU A 261 -9.67 -9.22 13.34
C LEU A 261 -10.08 -8.56 14.66
N ILE A 262 -11.34 -8.14 14.80
CA ILE A 262 -11.90 -7.54 16.01
C ILE A 262 -11.77 -8.50 17.20
N ARG A 263 -12.16 -9.78 17.03
CA ARG A 263 -12.03 -10.80 18.08
C ARG A 263 -10.57 -11.06 18.44
N LYS A 264 -9.70 -11.21 17.42
CA LYS A 264 -8.27 -11.42 17.64
C LYS A 264 -7.61 -10.28 18.43
N ALA A 265 -8.07 -9.05 18.23
CA ALA A 265 -7.60 -7.88 18.95
C ALA A 265 -8.30 -7.67 20.33
N ALA A 266 -9.31 -8.49 20.66
CA ALA A 266 -10.12 -8.40 21.88
C ALA A 266 -10.71 -7.00 22.11
N VAL A 267 -11.22 -6.37 21.05
CA VAL A 267 -11.75 -4.99 21.09
C VAL A 267 -13.26 -4.89 20.90
N GLU A 268 -14.01 -6.00 20.94
CA GLU A 268 -15.46 -6.03 20.69
C GLU A 268 -16.25 -5.05 21.57
N LYS A 269 -15.80 -4.84 22.81
CA LYS A 269 -16.42 -3.94 23.79
C LYS A 269 -15.98 -2.47 23.65
N LYS A 270 -15.04 -2.18 22.74
CA LYS A 270 -14.46 -0.84 22.53
C LYS A 270 -14.91 -0.18 21.25
N ILE A 271 -15.70 -0.88 20.43
CA ILE A 271 -16.06 -0.44 19.08
C ILE A 271 -17.53 -0.10 18.94
N ASN A 272 -17.79 0.86 18.05
CA ASN A 272 -19.12 1.20 17.57
C ASN A 272 -19.42 0.42 16.29
N TRP A 273 -20.33 -0.56 16.36
CA TRP A 273 -20.69 -1.40 15.23
C TRP A 273 -21.33 -0.64 14.06
N GLN A 274 -21.97 0.52 14.30
CA GLN A 274 -22.51 1.36 13.23
C GLN A 274 -21.37 1.95 12.41
N LYS A 275 -20.28 2.43 13.07
CA LYS A 275 -19.07 2.92 12.39
C LYS A 275 -18.36 1.79 11.62
N VAL A 276 -18.27 0.58 12.20
CA VAL A 276 -17.71 -0.60 11.52
C VAL A 276 -18.49 -0.92 10.26
N ASN A 277 -19.83 -0.98 10.33
CA ASN A 277 -20.67 -1.27 9.19
C ASN A 277 -20.59 -0.16 8.12
N ALA A 278 -20.46 1.10 8.52
CA ALA A 278 -20.24 2.21 7.60
C ALA A 278 -18.91 2.05 6.82
N ALA A 279 -17.81 1.73 7.52
CA ALA A 279 -16.51 1.48 6.91
C ALA A 279 -16.53 0.29 5.93
N LEU A 280 -17.22 -0.81 6.30
CA LEU A 280 -17.42 -1.98 5.44
C LEU A 280 -18.23 -1.67 4.18
N LYS A 281 -19.21 -0.76 4.26
CA LYS A 281 -20.02 -0.32 3.12
C LYS A 281 -19.22 0.61 2.21
N ASP A 282 -18.52 1.60 2.77
CA ASP A 282 -17.79 2.62 2.02
C ASP A 282 -16.52 2.07 1.36
N LYS A 283 -15.79 1.20 2.05
CA LYS A 283 -14.49 0.67 1.57
C LYS A 283 -13.58 1.79 1.10
N SER A 284 -13.51 2.85 1.93
CA SER A 284 -12.79 4.09 1.63
C SER A 284 -11.31 3.85 1.39
N GLY A 285 -10.73 2.90 2.09
CA GLY A 285 -9.28 2.65 2.15
C GLY A 285 -8.58 3.62 3.09
N ILE A 286 -9.31 4.24 4.01
CA ILE A 286 -8.80 5.12 5.06
C ILE A 286 -9.00 4.42 6.40
N ALA A 287 -8.02 4.54 7.29
CA ALA A 287 -8.15 4.05 8.65
C ALA A 287 -9.11 4.96 9.44
N GLU A 288 -10.35 4.53 9.57
CA GLU A 288 -11.42 5.25 10.25
C GLU A 288 -11.50 4.87 11.71
N ASP A 289 -11.75 5.85 12.57
CA ASP A 289 -11.95 5.61 13.99
C ASP A 289 -13.31 4.97 14.23
N VAL A 290 -13.29 3.72 14.64
CA VAL A 290 -14.48 2.93 14.97
C VAL A 290 -14.70 2.74 16.46
N SER A 291 -13.99 3.50 17.30
CA SER A 291 -14.20 3.47 18.76
C SER A 291 -15.61 3.94 19.15
N LEU A 292 -16.06 3.51 20.35
CA LEU A 292 -17.31 3.95 20.97
C LEU A 292 -17.41 5.48 21.08
#